data_6232f4ceb8501132c95ef1c2d68721a2
#
_entry.id   6232f4ceb8501132c95ef1c2d68721a2
#
_cell.length_a   1.000
_cell.length_b   1.000
_cell.length_c   1.000
_cell.angle_alpha   90.00
_cell.angle_beta   90.00
_cell.angle_gamma   90.00
#
_symmetry.space_group_name_H-M   'P 1'
#
loop_
_entity.id
_entity.type
_entity.pdbx_description
1 polymer ?
#
loop_
_entity_poly.entity_id
_entity_poly.type
_entity_poly.pdbx_seq_one_letter_code
_entity_poly.pdbx_strand_id
1 'polypeptide(L)'
;MSDALLTLQRVSAGYASQAIFADLDFSLAPGQFAALVGPTGGGKSTLLKLILGLLPCTRGSVQRLPQMTMGYVPQREIIDWRFPVTAAQLVLMGRYRQTSYWPWTTRADRREVAQLFERLGLAAYARRHISQLSGGQQQRVFLARALIAKPDLLLLDEPTTGVDLKTQHDILHLLHELNREGMTILLATHDLNTIASHVPWVVCFQHGIIAQGPPEAVLTPAILGQTYNADMVVLHQGDLTFIANRSLAHEHVAQQGALAHRPRRVNDGVRR
;
A
#
# COMPACT_ATOMS: atom_id res chain seq x y z
N MET A 1 -20.01 -9.50 20.54
CA MET A 1 -19.28 -8.32 20.05
C MET A 1 -17.96 -8.85 19.52
N SER A 2 -17.70 -8.84 18.23
CA SER A 2 -16.40 -9.29 17.70
C SER A 2 -15.37 -8.27 18.18
N ASP A 3 -14.38 -8.73 18.96
CA ASP A 3 -13.31 -7.89 19.41
C ASP A 3 -12.54 -7.39 18.19
N ALA A 4 -12.76 -6.12 17.81
CA ALA A 4 -12.01 -5.51 16.72
C ALA A 4 -10.53 -5.45 17.11
N LEU A 5 -9.63 -5.71 16.16
CA LEU A 5 -8.20 -5.61 16.35
C LEU A 5 -7.77 -4.14 16.65
N LEU A 6 -8.46 -3.23 15.95
CA LEU A 6 -8.26 -1.79 16.05
C LEU A 6 -9.60 -1.08 15.95
N THR A 7 -9.83 -0.08 16.80
CA THR A 7 -11.00 0.81 16.73
C THR A 7 -10.58 2.26 16.93
N LEU A 8 -10.99 3.12 16.02
CA LEU A 8 -10.90 4.57 16.10
C LEU A 8 -12.30 5.11 16.38
N GLN A 9 -12.45 5.95 17.40
CA GLN A 9 -13.73 6.55 17.79
C GLN A 9 -13.62 8.07 17.80
N ARG A 10 -14.32 8.73 16.88
CA ARG A 10 -14.36 10.17 16.67
C ARG A 10 -12.97 10.82 16.69
N VAL A 11 -12.03 10.18 15.99
CA VAL A 11 -10.62 10.59 16.00
C VAL A 11 -10.40 11.76 15.06
N SER A 12 -9.73 12.78 15.58
CA SER A 12 -9.20 13.90 14.80
C SER A 12 -7.68 13.90 14.88
N ALA A 13 -7.01 14.11 13.77
CA ALA A 13 -5.55 14.17 13.70
C ALA A 13 -5.05 15.07 12.57
N GLY A 14 -3.83 15.57 12.73
CA GLY A 14 -3.18 16.46 11.77
C GLY A 14 -1.79 16.89 12.23
N TYR A 15 -1.22 17.87 11.53
CA TYR A 15 0.11 18.39 11.82
C TYR A 15 0.03 19.86 12.22
N ALA A 16 0.75 20.25 13.28
CA ALA A 16 0.75 21.60 13.84
C ALA A 16 -0.69 22.08 14.13
N SER A 17 -1.14 23.14 13.48
CA SER A 17 -2.49 23.71 13.63
C SER A 17 -3.51 23.23 12.59
N GLN A 18 -3.09 22.38 11.62
CA GLN A 18 -3.97 21.94 10.55
C GLN A 18 -4.45 20.49 10.78
N ALA A 19 -5.76 20.34 11.03
CA ALA A 19 -6.39 19.02 11.03
C ALA A 19 -6.42 18.46 9.61
N ILE A 20 -5.99 17.19 9.45
CA ILE A 20 -6.06 16.46 8.18
C ILE A 20 -7.41 15.77 8.08
N PHE A 21 -7.91 15.22 9.17
CA PHE A 21 -9.26 14.66 9.27
C PHE A 21 -9.82 14.88 10.68
N ALA A 22 -11.14 14.90 10.78
CA ALA A 22 -11.87 15.11 12.03
C ALA A 22 -13.01 14.10 12.16
N ASP A 23 -13.34 13.76 13.41
CA ASP A 23 -14.46 12.88 13.81
C ASP A 23 -14.51 11.54 13.04
N LEU A 24 -13.33 10.94 12.83
CA LEU A 24 -13.17 9.68 12.09
C LEU A 24 -13.52 8.48 12.97
N ASP A 25 -14.47 7.68 12.52
CA ASP A 25 -14.77 6.35 13.05
C ASP A 25 -14.26 5.30 12.07
N PHE A 26 -13.46 4.35 12.57
CA PHE A 26 -12.90 3.26 11.75
C PHE A 26 -12.62 2.05 12.62
N SER A 27 -12.81 0.86 12.08
CA SER A 27 -12.45 -0.39 12.76
C SER A 27 -11.89 -1.42 11.80
N LEU A 28 -10.98 -2.25 12.30
CA LEU A 28 -10.44 -3.43 11.61
C LEU A 28 -10.70 -4.67 12.46
N ALA A 29 -11.29 -5.68 11.85
CA ALA A 29 -11.46 -6.99 12.45
C ALA A 29 -10.16 -7.82 12.30
N PRO A 30 -9.88 -8.77 13.22
CA PRO A 30 -8.81 -9.74 13.05
C PRO A 30 -8.97 -10.52 11.73
N GLY A 31 -7.86 -10.71 11.00
CA GLY A 31 -7.84 -11.39 9.72
C GLY A 31 -8.46 -10.60 8.55
N GLN A 32 -8.88 -9.37 8.74
CA GLN A 32 -9.41 -8.54 7.66
C GLN A 32 -8.28 -8.07 6.72
N PHE A 33 -8.50 -8.17 5.40
CA PHE A 33 -7.66 -7.53 4.39
C PHE A 33 -8.42 -6.36 3.78
N ALA A 34 -7.98 -5.15 4.06
CA ALA A 34 -8.60 -3.92 3.60
C ALA A 34 -7.63 -3.04 2.81
N ALA A 35 -8.14 -2.39 1.75
CA ALA A 35 -7.43 -1.35 1.04
C ALA A 35 -7.99 0.03 1.37
N LEU A 36 -7.13 0.95 1.74
CA LEU A 36 -7.40 2.36 1.92
C LEU A 36 -7.08 3.09 0.63
N VAL A 37 -8.09 3.48 -0.14
CA VAL A 37 -7.95 4.12 -1.45
C VAL A 37 -8.38 5.59 -1.41
N GLY A 38 -7.74 6.42 -2.22
CA GLY A 38 -8.05 7.85 -2.29
C GLY A 38 -6.92 8.65 -2.93
N PRO A 39 -7.12 9.95 -3.18
CA PRO A 39 -6.14 10.79 -3.87
C PRO A 39 -4.87 10.97 -3.03
N THR A 40 -3.79 11.34 -3.72
CA THR A 40 -2.56 11.81 -3.07
C THR A 40 -2.89 13.06 -2.24
N GLY A 41 -2.37 13.12 -1.01
CA GLY A 41 -2.71 14.21 -0.07
C GLY A 41 -4.04 14.01 0.70
N GLY A 42 -4.87 13.00 0.37
CA GLY A 42 -6.14 12.73 1.06
C GLY A 42 -6.04 12.27 2.51
N GLY A 43 -4.82 12.14 3.08
CA GLY A 43 -4.61 11.80 4.50
C GLY A 43 -4.38 10.31 4.80
N LYS A 44 -4.25 9.43 3.79
CA LYS A 44 -4.04 7.98 3.97
C LYS A 44 -2.81 7.66 4.84
N SER A 45 -1.64 8.19 4.48
CA SER A 45 -0.39 8.00 5.26
C SER A 45 -0.49 8.62 6.66
N THR A 46 -1.27 9.68 6.83
CA THR A 46 -1.55 10.29 8.14
C THR A 46 -2.35 9.32 9.01
N LEU A 47 -3.37 8.66 8.44
CA LEU A 47 -4.13 7.63 9.15
C LEU A 47 -3.25 6.44 9.53
N LEU A 48 -2.38 5.96 8.63
CA LEU A 48 -1.44 4.89 8.96
C LEU A 48 -0.49 5.29 10.09
N LYS A 49 0.05 6.51 10.09
CA LYS A 49 0.92 7.03 11.14
C LYS A 49 0.19 7.16 12.49
N LEU A 50 -1.08 7.56 12.47
CA LEU A 50 -1.92 7.59 13.67
C LEU A 50 -2.14 6.16 14.21
N ILE A 51 -2.48 5.20 13.35
CA ILE A 51 -2.64 3.79 13.73
C ILE A 51 -1.34 3.24 14.35
N LEU A 52 -0.18 3.59 13.80
CA LEU A 52 1.13 3.22 14.34
C LEU A 52 1.48 3.89 15.67
N GLY A 53 0.76 4.94 16.06
CA GLY A 53 1.10 5.77 17.22
C GLY A 53 2.27 6.73 16.97
N LEU A 54 2.64 6.95 15.71
CA LEU A 54 3.66 7.93 15.29
C LEU A 54 3.09 9.35 15.21
N LEU A 55 1.77 9.48 15.17
CA LEU A 55 1.05 10.73 15.21
C LEU A 55 0.00 10.64 16.33
N PRO A 56 -0.03 11.59 17.28
CA PRO A 56 -1.07 11.60 18.31
C PRO A 56 -2.42 12.03 17.73
N CYS A 57 -3.52 11.48 18.26
CA CYS A 57 -4.84 12.04 18.02
C CYS A 57 -5.03 13.33 18.84
N THR A 58 -5.66 14.32 18.23
CA THR A 58 -6.00 15.57 18.91
C THR A 58 -7.35 15.49 19.65
N ARG A 59 -8.25 14.61 19.16
CA ARG A 59 -9.55 14.29 19.76
C ARG A 59 -9.90 12.83 19.49
N GLY A 60 -10.81 12.28 20.28
CA GLY A 60 -11.27 10.91 20.17
C GLY A 60 -10.33 9.90 20.84
N SER A 61 -10.48 8.63 20.50
CA SER A 61 -9.68 7.54 21.07
C SER A 61 -9.28 6.51 20.02
N VAL A 62 -8.08 5.95 20.20
CA VAL A 62 -7.53 4.85 19.41
C VAL A 62 -7.37 3.66 20.33
N GLN A 63 -8.21 2.66 20.15
CA GLN A 63 -8.19 1.41 20.91
C GLN A 63 -7.54 0.31 20.06
N ARG A 64 -6.61 -0.43 20.64
CA ARG A 64 -5.90 -1.56 20.03
C ARG A 64 -6.05 -2.75 20.96
N LEU A 65 -6.08 -3.97 20.41
CA LEU A 65 -6.00 -5.16 21.24
C LEU A 65 -4.73 -5.11 22.11
N PRO A 66 -4.80 -5.52 23.39
CA PRO A 66 -3.63 -5.59 24.24
C PRO A 66 -2.51 -6.41 23.60
N GLN A 67 -1.27 -5.90 23.68
CA GLN A 67 -0.06 -6.55 23.15
C GLN A 67 -0.03 -6.72 21.61
N MET A 68 -0.98 -6.12 20.86
CA MET A 68 -0.97 -6.17 19.40
C MET A 68 0.35 -5.65 18.83
N THR A 69 0.96 -6.44 17.97
CA THR A 69 2.17 -6.07 17.24
C THR A 69 1.83 -5.57 15.85
N MET A 70 2.55 -4.55 15.38
CA MET A 70 2.32 -3.95 14.07
C MET A 70 3.59 -3.99 13.23
N GLY A 71 3.47 -4.46 11.98
CA GLY A 71 4.47 -4.32 10.94
C GLY A 71 4.13 -3.12 10.04
N TYR A 72 5.14 -2.37 9.63
CA TYR A 72 4.94 -1.23 8.73
C TYR A 72 5.92 -1.23 7.58
N VAL A 73 5.37 -1.14 6.38
CA VAL A 73 6.11 -0.92 5.13
C VAL A 73 5.84 0.51 4.68
N PRO A 74 6.80 1.42 4.82
CA PRO A 74 6.64 2.82 4.41
C PRO A 74 6.70 2.97 2.90
N GLN A 75 6.21 4.11 2.40
CA GLN A 75 6.37 4.53 1.03
C GLN A 75 7.84 4.62 0.64
N ARG A 76 8.17 4.15 -0.56
CA ARG A 76 9.55 3.97 -1.02
C ARG A 76 10.35 5.28 -1.08
N GLU A 77 9.70 6.38 -1.44
CA GLU A 77 10.31 7.70 -1.63
C GLU A 77 10.89 8.31 -0.36
N ILE A 78 10.41 7.88 0.82
CA ILE A 78 10.88 8.40 2.12
C ILE A 78 12.07 7.61 2.68
N ILE A 79 12.52 6.55 1.99
CA ILE A 79 13.59 5.67 2.46
C ILE A 79 14.94 6.16 1.94
N ASP A 80 15.93 6.34 2.82
CA ASP A 80 17.31 6.57 2.39
C ASP A 80 17.98 5.25 1.98
N TRP A 81 17.99 5.02 0.68
CA TRP A 81 18.56 3.81 0.07
C TRP A 81 20.11 3.75 0.16
N ARG A 82 20.78 4.84 0.53
CA ARG A 82 22.24 4.90 0.71
C ARG A 82 22.69 4.41 2.08
N PHE A 83 21.75 4.06 2.95
CA PHE A 83 22.08 3.53 4.26
C PHE A 83 22.95 2.25 4.12
N PRO A 84 24.14 2.18 4.76
CA PRO A 84 25.15 1.15 4.48
C PRO A 84 24.84 -0.19 5.19
N VAL A 85 23.73 -0.82 4.85
CA VAL A 85 23.33 -2.12 5.40
C VAL A 85 23.04 -3.14 4.31
N THR A 86 23.27 -4.40 4.64
CA THR A 86 22.82 -5.51 3.79
C THR A 86 21.34 -5.77 3.99
N ALA A 87 20.72 -6.45 3.00
CA ALA A 87 19.32 -6.85 3.09
C ALA A 87 19.01 -7.63 4.38
N ALA A 88 19.84 -8.60 4.76
CA ALA A 88 19.65 -9.38 5.98
C ALA A 88 19.76 -8.53 7.25
N GLN A 89 20.71 -7.58 7.30
CA GLN A 89 20.83 -6.66 8.44
C GLN A 89 19.61 -5.77 8.58
N LEU A 90 19.07 -5.26 7.46
CA LEU A 90 17.86 -4.43 7.48
C LEU A 90 16.66 -5.21 8.02
N VAL A 91 16.49 -6.48 7.62
CA VAL A 91 15.40 -7.33 8.13
C VAL A 91 15.56 -7.59 9.63
N LEU A 92 16.77 -7.88 10.10
CA LEU A 92 17.05 -8.06 11.53
C LEU A 92 16.70 -6.84 12.39
N MET A 93 16.80 -5.62 11.85
CA MET A 93 16.37 -4.40 12.55
C MET A 93 14.86 -4.39 12.85
N GLY A 94 14.04 -5.14 12.09
CA GLY A 94 12.61 -5.29 12.38
C GLY A 94 12.32 -6.00 13.70
N ARG A 95 13.25 -6.78 14.22
CA ARG A 95 13.12 -7.52 15.51
C ARG A 95 13.48 -6.73 16.75
N TYR A 96 14.13 -5.59 16.60
CA TYR A 96 14.71 -4.83 17.73
C TYR A 96 13.71 -4.47 18.84
N ARG A 97 12.43 -4.37 18.54
CA ARG A 97 11.38 -4.09 19.54
C ARG A 97 10.99 -5.28 20.42
N GLN A 98 11.33 -6.51 20.03
CA GLN A 98 10.91 -7.73 20.72
C GLN A 98 12.00 -8.31 21.63
N THR A 99 13.27 -7.94 21.41
CA THR A 99 14.39 -8.44 22.21
C THR A 99 14.73 -7.44 23.31
N SER A 100 14.33 -7.80 24.54
CA SER A 100 14.71 -7.10 25.76
C SER A 100 16.24 -7.11 25.92
N TYR A 101 16.85 -5.94 26.02
CA TYR A 101 18.22 -5.70 26.55
C TYR A 101 19.45 -6.29 25.82
N TRP A 102 19.35 -7.14 24.80
CA TRP A 102 20.53 -7.74 24.18
C TRP A 102 20.69 -7.33 22.71
N PRO A 103 21.78 -6.60 22.34
CA PRO A 103 21.96 -6.08 20.99
C PRO A 103 22.45 -7.11 19.97
N TRP A 104 22.66 -8.35 20.36
CA TRP A 104 23.24 -9.37 19.50
C TRP A 104 22.18 -10.26 18.84
N THR A 105 22.26 -10.41 17.53
CA THR A 105 21.44 -11.35 16.77
C THR A 105 21.80 -12.79 17.12
N THR A 106 20.81 -13.58 17.48
CA THR A 106 20.98 -15.00 17.81
C THR A 106 21.09 -15.87 16.54
N ARG A 107 21.50 -17.11 16.70
CA ARG A 107 21.43 -18.11 15.61
C ARG A 107 19.98 -18.35 15.16
N ALA A 108 19.02 -18.29 16.07
CA ALA A 108 17.60 -18.43 15.78
C ALA A 108 17.12 -17.27 14.87
N ASP A 109 17.48 -16.03 15.19
CA ASP A 109 17.12 -14.86 14.37
C ASP A 109 17.63 -14.98 12.93
N ARG A 110 18.87 -15.42 12.77
CA ARG A 110 19.47 -15.62 11.43
C ARG A 110 18.77 -16.73 10.64
N ARG A 111 18.32 -17.81 11.30
CA ARG A 111 17.54 -18.86 10.64
C ARG A 111 16.18 -18.34 10.20
N GLU A 112 15.52 -17.56 11.04
CA GLU A 112 14.21 -16.98 10.71
C GLU A 112 14.31 -15.98 9.56
N VAL A 113 15.34 -15.14 9.52
CA VAL A 113 15.64 -14.29 8.36
C VAL A 113 15.87 -15.15 7.11
N ALA A 114 16.64 -16.24 7.19
CA ALA A 114 16.88 -17.09 6.05
C ALA A 114 15.59 -17.74 5.52
N GLN A 115 14.72 -18.24 6.40
CA GLN A 115 13.41 -18.80 6.02
C GLN A 115 12.52 -17.73 5.34
N LEU A 116 12.50 -16.51 5.87
CA LEU A 116 11.75 -15.42 5.31
C LEU A 116 12.29 -14.99 3.94
N PHE A 117 13.63 -14.99 3.78
CA PHE A 117 14.26 -14.71 2.49
C PHE A 117 13.95 -15.78 1.42
N GLU A 118 13.94 -17.08 1.80
CA GLU A 118 13.48 -18.14 0.91
C GLU A 118 12.04 -17.93 0.47
N ARG A 119 11.14 -17.70 1.41
CA ARG A 119 9.71 -17.44 1.14
C ARG A 119 9.49 -16.27 0.19
N LEU A 120 10.29 -15.20 0.32
CA LEU A 120 10.18 -13.96 -0.46
C LEU A 120 11.02 -13.97 -1.74
N GLY A 121 11.73 -15.07 -2.06
CA GLY A 121 12.61 -15.15 -3.23
C GLY A 121 13.83 -14.23 -3.13
N LEU A 122 14.32 -13.97 -1.92
CA LEU A 122 15.42 -13.06 -1.63
C LEU A 122 16.72 -13.76 -1.19
N ALA A 123 16.77 -15.08 -1.12
CA ALA A 123 17.89 -15.85 -0.57
C ALA A 123 19.24 -15.44 -1.17
N ALA A 124 19.32 -15.29 -2.50
CA ALA A 124 20.54 -14.90 -3.21
C ALA A 124 21.00 -13.45 -2.91
N TYR A 125 20.15 -12.63 -2.29
CA TYR A 125 20.39 -11.21 -2.06
C TYR A 125 20.68 -10.87 -0.61
N ALA A 126 20.65 -11.82 0.31
CA ALA A 126 20.77 -11.61 1.75
C ALA A 126 21.99 -10.79 2.17
N ARG A 127 23.13 -10.98 1.47
CA ARG A 127 24.40 -10.29 1.75
C ARG A 127 24.63 -9.04 0.90
N ARG A 128 23.75 -8.73 -0.05
CA ARG A 128 23.88 -7.52 -0.87
C ARG A 128 23.46 -6.30 -0.09
N HIS A 129 24.09 -5.17 -0.38
CA HIS A 129 23.65 -3.87 0.12
C HIS A 129 22.29 -3.52 -0.46
N ILE A 130 21.44 -2.89 0.36
CA ILE A 130 20.08 -2.50 -0.05
C ILE A 130 20.08 -1.60 -1.30
N SER A 131 21.08 -0.75 -1.47
CA SER A 131 21.25 0.11 -2.64
C SER A 131 21.54 -0.64 -3.95
N GLN A 132 22.01 -1.89 -3.86
CA GLN A 132 22.35 -2.73 -5.03
C GLN A 132 21.16 -3.59 -5.51
N LEU A 133 20.03 -3.49 -4.83
CA LEU A 133 18.83 -4.26 -5.15
C LEU A 133 17.92 -3.49 -6.12
N SER A 134 17.20 -4.24 -6.97
CA SER A 134 16.13 -3.64 -7.79
C SER A 134 14.99 -3.12 -6.91
N GLY A 135 14.14 -2.24 -7.44
CA GLY A 135 13.01 -1.68 -6.72
C GLY A 135 12.10 -2.74 -6.09
N GLY A 136 11.77 -3.79 -6.86
CA GLY A 136 10.95 -4.88 -6.35
C GLY A 136 11.65 -5.73 -5.28
N GLN A 137 12.98 -5.93 -5.40
CA GLN A 137 13.76 -6.60 -4.37
C GLN A 137 13.82 -5.78 -3.09
N GLN A 138 14.05 -4.46 -3.20
CA GLN A 138 14.01 -3.53 -2.07
C GLN A 138 12.66 -3.60 -1.36
N GLN A 139 11.56 -3.57 -2.10
CA GLN A 139 10.20 -3.63 -1.55
C GLN A 139 9.97 -4.94 -0.78
N ARG A 140 10.39 -6.08 -1.34
CA ARG A 140 10.30 -7.38 -0.66
C ARG A 140 11.17 -7.44 0.60
N VAL A 141 12.33 -6.78 0.63
CA VAL A 141 13.17 -6.68 1.85
C VAL A 141 12.48 -5.87 2.94
N PHE A 142 11.79 -4.74 2.59
CA PHE A 142 11.01 -3.98 3.57
C PHE A 142 9.80 -4.76 4.08
N LEU A 143 9.18 -5.56 3.21
CA LEU A 143 8.12 -6.48 3.64
C LEU A 143 8.68 -7.55 4.59
N ALA A 144 9.83 -8.16 4.28
CA ALA A 144 10.52 -9.08 5.19
C ALA A 144 10.82 -8.44 6.55
N ARG A 145 11.29 -7.17 6.55
CA ARG A 145 11.54 -6.41 7.78
C ARG A 145 10.27 -6.21 8.61
N ALA A 146 9.14 -5.96 7.98
CA ALA A 146 7.87 -5.83 8.68
C ALA A 146 7.38 -7.19 9.24
N LEU A 147 7.58 -8.27 8.48
CA LEU A 147 7.10 -9.62 8.82
C LEU A 147 7.94 -10.34 9.87
N ILE A 148 9.24 -10.01 10.03
CA ILE A 148 10.13 -10.68 10.98
C ILE A 148 9.66 -10.52 12.43
N ALA A 149 8.90 -9.46 12.72
CA ALA A 149 8.28 -9.20 14.01
C ALA A 149 7.02 -10.04 14.26
N LYS A 150 6.56 -10.84 13.29
CA LYS A 150 5.29 -11.60 13.33
C LYS A 150 4.11 -10.71 13.73
N PRO A 151 3.81 -9.67 12.96
CA PRO A 151 2.80 -8.69 13.34
C PRO A 151 1.39 -9.29 13.27
N ASP A 152 0.50 -8.82 14.16
CA ASP A 152 -0.94 -9.08 14.10
C ASP A 152 -1.61 -8.20 13.03
N LEU A 153 -1.05 -7.00 12.79
CA LEU A 153 -1.48 -6.03 11.79
C LEU A 153 -0.32 -5.59 10.92
N LEU A 154 -0.42 -5.83 9.62
CA LEU A 154 0.52 -5.34 8.62
C LEU A 154 -0.05 -4.10 7.94
N LEU A 155 0.65 -2.98 8.08
CA LEU A 155 0.33 -1.70 7.46
C LEU A 155 1.28 -1.46 6.29
N LEU A 156 0.74 -1.17 5.10
CA LEU A 156 1.54 -0.91 3.90
C LEU A 156 1.12 0.43 3.29
N ASP A 157 2.10 1.29 3.06
CA ASP A 157 1.90 2.60 2.42
C ASP A 157 2.47 2.57 1.01
N GLU A 158 1.62 2.44 0.02
CA GLU A 158 1.93 2.36 -1.41
C GLU A 158 2.99 1.29 -1.78
N PRO A 159 2.82 0.02 -1.38
CA PRO A 159 3.87 -1.00 -1.52
C PRO A 159 4.15 -1.42 -2.95
N THR A 160 3.32 -1.03 -3.91
CA THR A 160 3.44 -1.40 -5.33
C THR A 160 3.84 -0.22 -6.22
N THR A 161 4.02 0.97 -5.65
CA THR A 161 4.44 2.15 -6.40
C THR A 161 5.89 2.03 -6.88
N GLY A 162 6.12 2.32 -8.16
CA GLY A 162 7.46 2.31 -8.76
C GLY A 162 8.08 0.93 -8.97
N VAL A 163 7.27 -0.15 -8.96
CA VAL A 163 7.68 -1.49 -9.35
C VAL A 163 6.97 -1.94 -10.64
N ASP A 164 7.56 -2.91 -11.35
CA ASP A 164 6.95 -3.46 -12.55
C ASP A 164 5.70 -4.30 -12.24
N LEU A 165 4.82 -4.52 -13.26
CA LEU A 165 3.54 -5.22 -13.10
C LEU A 165 3.69 -6.64 -12.53
N LYS A 166 4.75 -7.36 -12.90
CA LYS A 166 4.99 -8.72 -12.37
C LYS A 166 5.28 -8.65 -10.87
N THR A 167 6.16 -7.76 -10.47
CA THR A 167 6.51 -7.56 -9.05
C THR A 167 5.29 -7.11 -8.23
N GLN A 168 4.44 -6.24 -8.79
CA GLN A 168 3.18 -5.81 -8.18
C GLN A 168 2.26 -7.00 -7.93
N HIS A 169 2.05 -7.85 -8.95
CA HIS A 169 1.24 -9.06 -8.83
C HIS A 169 1.80 -10.02 -7.78
N ASP A 170 3.11 -10.28 -7.79
CA ASP A 170 3.79 -11.14 -6.82
C ASP A 170 3.62 -10.64 -5.38
N ILE A 171 3.69 -9.30 -5.14
CA ILE A 171 3.48 -8.70 -3.82
C ILE A 171 2.03 -8.92 -3.35
N LEU A 172 1.05 -8.67 -4.22
CA LEU A 172 -0.36 -8.86 -3.85
C LEU A 172 -0.70 -10.31 -3.57
N HIS A 173 -0.19 -11.23 -4.39
CA HIS A 173 -0.35 -12.67 -4.14
C HIS A 173 0.20 -13.07 -2.78
N LEU A 174 1.39 -12.59 -2.43
CA LEU A 174 1.98 -12.82 -1.11
C LEU A 174 1.12 -12.23 0.03
N LEU A 175 0.57 -11.02 -0.15
CA LEU A 175 -0.34 -10.43 0.85
C LEU A 175 -1.60 -11.28 1.05
N HIS A 176 -2.15 -11.87 -0.03
CA HIS A 176 -3.25 -12.82 0.06
C HIS A 176 -2.88 -14.08 0.83
N GLU A 177 -1.71 -14.66 0.57
CA GLU A 177 -1.23 -15.82 1.32
C GLU A 177 -1.12 -15.51 2.81
N LEU A 178 -0.50 -14.37 3.17
CA LEU A 178 -0.37 -13.92 4.55
C LEU A 178 -1.74 -13.70 5.22
N ASN A 179 -2.69 -13.13 4.49
CA ASN A 179 -4.04 -12.94 5.00
C ASN A 179 -4.77 -14.26 5.24
N ARG A 180 -4.63 -15.25 4.33
CA ARG A 180 -5.17 -16.61 4.52
C ARG A 180 -4.58 -17.31 5.74
N GLU A 181 -3.34 -16.98 6.13
CA GLU A 181 -2.69 -17.43 7.36
C GLU A 181 -3.21 -16.70 8.61
N GLY A 182 -4.18 -15.78 8.46
CA GLY A 182 -4.83 -15.05 9.56
C GLY A 182 -4.29 -13.65 9.83
N MET A 183 -3.32 -13.16 9.04
CA MET A 183 -2.76 -11.82 9.20
C MET A 183 -3.79 -10.75 8.81
N THR A 184 -3.95 -9.74 9.67
CA THR A 184 -4.74 -8.54 9.33
C THR A 184 -3.89 -7.60 8.50
N ILE A 185 -4.43 -7.07 7.40
CA ILE A 185 -3.70 -6.23 6.45
C ILE A 185 -4.48 -4.96 6.15
N LEU A 186 -3.82 -3.80 6.27
CA LEU A 186 -4.33 -2.52 5.77
C LEU A 186 -3.33 -1.94 4.78
N LEU A 187 -3.73 -1.90 3.52
CA LEU A 187 -2.95 -1.45 2.38
C LEU A 187 -3.44 -0.09 1.92
N ALA A 188 -2.63 0.97 2.05
CA ALA A 188 -2.92 2.26 1.43
C ALA A 188 -2.36 2.31 0.01
N THR A 189 -3.20 2.70 -0.96
CA THR A 189 -2.80 2.83 -2.37
C THR A 189 -3.70 3.81 -3.11
N HIS A 190 -3.24 4.27 -4.27
CA HIS A 190 -4.04 5.03 -5.25
C HIS A 190 -4.40 4.20 -6.50
N ASP A 191 -3.88 2.97 -6.62
CA ASP A 191 -4.14 2.08 -7.76
C ASP A 191 -5.44 1.30 -7.58
N LEU A 192 -6.52 1.88 -8.11
CA LEU A 192 -7.87 1.32 -8.03
C LEU A 192 -8.05 0.03 -8.82
N ASN A 193 -7.41 -0.06 -10.00
CA ASN A 193 -7.58 -1.22 -10.89
C ASN A 193 -7.03 -2.49 -10.26
N THR A 194 -5.86 -2.39 -9.65
CA THR A 194 -5.25 -3.50 -8.93
C THR A 194 -6.10 -3.92 -7.72
N ILE A 195 -6.64 -2.95 -6.97
CA ILE A 195 -7.43 -3.23 -5.77
C ILE A 195 -8.77 -3.88 -6.10
N ALA A 196 -9.43 -3.46 -7.16
CA ALA A 196 -10.74 -3.97 -7.56
C ALA A 196 -10.78 -5.51 -7.70
N SER A 197 -9.67 -6.13 -8.12
CA SER A 197 -9.59 -7.57 -8.37
C SER A 197 -8.91 -8.37 -7.24
N HIS A 198 -8.23 -7.69 -6.31
CA HIS A 198 -7.34 -8.38 -5.36
C HIS A 198 -7.67 -8.15 -3.89
N VAL A 199 -8.52 -7.21 -3.51
CA VAL A 199 -8.73 -6.90 -2.10
C VAL A 199 -10.20 -7.06 -1.72
N PRO A 200 -10.54 -7.84 -0.68
CA PRO A 200 -11.93 -8.14 -0.34
C PRO A 200 -12.67 -6.98 0.32
N TRP A 201 -11.98 -5.96 0.84
CA TRP A 201 -12.59 -4.81 1.50
C TRP A 201 -11.91 -3.52 1.09
N VAL A 202 -12.67 -2.52 0.70
CA VAL A 202 -12.17 -1.21 0.26
C VAL A 202 -12.71 -0.11 1.16
N VAL A 203 -11.84 0.83 1.51
CA VAL A 203 -12.16 2.04 2.26
C VAL A 203 -11.79 3.24 1.39
N CYS A 204 -12.79 3.93 0.83
CA CYS A 204 -12.62 5.18 0.08
C CYS A 204 -12.42 6.33 1.08
N PHE A 205 -11.26 7.00 0.96
CA PHE A 205 -10.78 7.95 1.95
C PHE A 205 -10.29 9.26 1.34
N GLN A 206 -10.87 10.37 1.79
CA GLN A 206 -10.44 11.73 1.47
C GLN A 206 -10.74 12.63 2.66
N HIS A 207 -9.74 12.88 3.50
CA HIS A 207 -9.87 13.61 4.77
C HIS A 207 -10.94 13.02 5.73
N GLY A 208 -11.40 11.80 5.45
CA GLY A 208 -12.43 11.04 6.14
C GLY A 208 -12.85 9.84 5.31
N ILE A 209 -13.63 8.92 5.87
CA ILE A 209 -14.19 7.79 5.15
C ILE A 209 -15.42 8.26 4.37
N ILE A 210 -15.36 8.12 3.05
CA ILE A 210 -16.49 8.40 2.14
C ILE A 210 -17.43 7.17 2.08
N ALA A 211 -16.84 5.99 1.89
CA ALA A 211 -17.56 4.72 1.90
C ALA A 211 -16.59 3.59 2.24
N GLN A 212 -17.12 2.46 2.74
CA GLN A 212 -16.36 1.24 2.95
C GLN A 212 -17.23 0.00 2.72
N GLY A 213 -16.63 -1.05 2.21
CA GLY A 213 -17.35 -2.29 1.89
C GLY A 213 -16.59 -3.17 0.89
N PRO A 214 -17.23 -4.24 0.38
CA PRO A 214 -16.65 -5.02 -0.71
C PRO A 214 -16.51 -4.17 -1.98
N PRO A 215 -15.53 -4.48 -2.87
CA PRO A 215 -15.20 -3.67 -4.05
C PRO A 215 -16.42 -3.32 -4.92
N GLU A 216 -17.29 -4.28 -5.19
CA GLU A 216 -18.47 -4.09 -6.03
C GLU A 216 -19.50 -3.09 -5.46
N ALA A 217 -19.54 -2.92 -4.15
CA ALA A 217 -20.43 -1.97 -3.49
C ALA A 217 -19.84 -0.55 -3.41
N VAL A 218 -18.52 -0.44 -3.38
CA VAL A 218 -17.81 0.82 -3.07
C VAL A 218 -17.15 1.43 -4.31
N LEU A 219 -16.65 0.63 -5.25
CA LEU A 219 -15.99 1.13 -6.45
C LEU A 219 -17.02 1.51 -7.54
N THR A 220 -17.91 2.44 -7.20
CA THR A 220 -18.93 2.99 -8.12
C THR A 220 -18.52 4.37 -8.62
N PRO A 221 -18.99 4.80 -9.82
CA PRO A 221 -18.69 6.14 -10.33
C PRO A 221 -19.04 7.27 -9.36
N ALA A 222 -20.16 7.15 -8.63
CA ALA A 222 -20.60 8.15 -7.65
C ALA A 222 -19.65 8.27 -6.45
N ILE A 223 -19.30 7.15 -5.82
CA ILE A 223 -18.40 7.12 -4.65
C ILE A 223 -16.98 7.53 -5.06
N LEU A 224 -16.49 7.01 -6.19
CA LEU A 224 -15.17 7.38 -6.71
C LEU A 224 -15.13 8.85 -7.14
N GLY A 225 -16.18 9.35 -7.77
CA GLY A 225 -16.32 10.77 -8.12
C GLY A 225 -16.20 11.68 -6.89
N GLN A 226 -16.88 11.32 -5.81
CA GLN A 226 -16.78 12.03 -4.53
C GLN A 226 -15.38 11.88 -3.90
N THR A 227 -14.78 10.68 -3.94
CA THR A 227 -13.49 10.40 -3.33
C THR A 227 -12.34 11.13 -4.02
N TYR A 228 -12.36 11.17 -5.35
CA TYR A 228 -11.27 11.74 -6.16
C TYR A 228 -11.56 13.15 -6.69
N ASN A 229 -12.76 13.67 -6.45
CA ASN A 229 -13.25 14.94 -7.00
C ASN A 229 -13.06 15.00 -8.52
N ALA A 230 -13.44 13.91 -9.22
CA ALA A 230 -13.22 13.73 -10.64
C ALA A 230 -14.36 12.91 -11.30
N ASP A 231 -14.58 13.09 -12.60
CA ASP A 231 -15.54 12.27 -13.34
C ASP A 231 -14.98 10.88 -13.60
N MET A 232 -15.40 9.91 -12.79
CA MET A 232 -14.88 8.55 -12.80
C MET A 232 -15.82 7.62 -13.57
N VAL A 233 -15.22 6.72 -14.35
CA VAL A 233 -15.92 5.67 -15.10
C VAL A 233 -15.47 4.31 -14.57
N VAL A 234 -16.44 3.45 -14.32
CA VAL A 234 -16.22 2.04 -13.93
C VAL A 234 -16.81 1.17 -15.03
N LEU A 235 -15.99 0.34 -15.64
CA LEU A 235 -16.34 -0.59 -16.69
C LEU A 235 -16.15 -2.01 -16.18
N HIS A 236 -17.17 -2.85 -16.37
CA HIS A 236 -17.10 -4.28 -16.04
C HIS A 236 -17.04 -5.08 -17.33
N GLN A 237 -16.02 -5.93 -17.47
CA GLN A 237 -15.89 -6.86 -18.59
C GLN A 237 -15.61 -8.27 -18.03
N GLY A 238 -16.66 -9.09 -17.92
CA GLY A 238 -16.59 -10.34 -17.16
C GLY A 238 -16.23 -10.07 -15.70
N ASP A 239 -15.22 -10.76 -15.19
CA ASP A 239 -14.74 -10.60 -13.81
C ASP A 239 -13.75 -9.42 -13.64
N LEU A 240 -13.45 -8.71 -14.72
CA LEU A 240 -12.52 -7.58 -14.69
C LEU A 240 -13.26 -6.26 -14.50
N THR A 241 -12.76 -5.44 -13.58
CA THR A 241 -13.24 -4.08 -13.35
C THR A 241 -12.15 -3.09 -13.74
N PHE A 242 -12.47 -2.18 -14.67
CA PHE A 242 -11.61 -1.09 -15.10
C PHE A 242 -12.16 0.24 -14.60
N ILE A 243 -11.29 1.01 -13.94
CA ILE A 243 -11.61 2.31 -13.38
C ILE A 243 -10.71 3.35 -14.05
N ALA A 244 -11.31 4.38 -14.61
CA ALA A 244 -10.60 5.46 -15.30
C ALA A 244 -11.24 6.82 -15.00
N ASN A 245 -10.44 7.88 -15.12
CA ASN A 245 -10.93 9.25 -15.16
C ASN A 245 -11.39 9.56 -16.58
N ARG A 246 -12.66 10.00 -16.76
CA ARG A 246 -13.25 10.29 -18.06
C ARG A 246 -12.53 11.42 -18.80
N SER A 247 -12.08 12.45 -18.11
CA SER A 247 -11.36 13.57 -18.71
C SER A 247 -10.06 13.14 -19.40
N LEU A 248 -9.31 12.22 -18.81
CA LEU A 248 -8.07 11.67 -19.39
C LEU A 248 -8.35 10.72 -20.57
N ALA A 249 -9.48 10.01 -20.55
CA ALA A 249 -9.87 9.13 -21.66
C ALA A 249 -10.16 9.91 -22.96
N HIS A 250 -10.75 11.08 -22.88
CA HIS A 250 -11.02 11.93 -24.04
C HIS A 250 -9.73 12.54 -24.64
N GLU A 251 -8.76 12.92 -23.85
CA GLU A 251 -7.48 13.44 -24.35
C GLU A 251 -6.67 12.39 -25.11
N HIS A 252 -6.64 11.15 -24.65
CA HIS A 252 -5.94 10.06 -25.34
C HIS A 252 -6.58 9.69 -26.68
N VAL A 253 -7.90 9.66 -26.76
CA VAL A 253 -8.62 9.39 -28.01
C VAL A 253 -8.42 10.54 -29.01
N ALA A 254 -8.46 11.79 -28.56
CA ALA A 254 -8.20 12.96 -29.40
C ALA A 254 -6.77 13.00 -29.94
N GLN A 255 -5.77 12.64 -29.14
CA GLN A 255 -4.37 12.57 -29.59
C GLN A 255 -4.12 11.42 -30.59
N GLN A 256 -4.74 10.26 -30.41
CA GLN A 256 -4.63 9.15 -31.37
C GLN A 256 -5.36 9.47 -32.69
N GLY A 257 -6.50 10.13 -32.65
CA GLY A 257 -7.21 10.63 -33.85
C GLY A 257 -6.40 11.66 -34.64
N ALA A 258 -5.69 12.55 -33.95
CA ALA A 258 -4.84 13.56 -34.60
C ALA A 258 -3.59 12.97 -35.25
N LEU A 259 -3.05 11.85 -34.72
CA LEU A 259 -1.90 11.12 -35.31
C LEU A 259 -2.30 10.30 -36.53
N ALA A 260 -3.54 9.78 -36.59
CA ALA A 260 -4.05 9.01 -37.72
C ALA A 260 -4.36 9.87 -38.97
N HIS A 261 -4.50 11.21 -38.81
CA HIS A 261 -4.83 12.14 -39.88
C HIS A 261 -3.65 12.97 -40.40
N ARG A 262 -2.39 12.58 -40.16
CA ARG A 262 -1.26 13.19 -40.88
C ARG A 262 -1.18 12.62 -42.29
N PRO A 263 -1.44 13.41 -43.35
CA PRO A 263 -1.27 12.96 -44.73
C PRO A 263 0.19 12.64 -44.97
N ARG A 264 0.45 11.44 -45.49
CA ARG A 264 1.80 11.06 -45.97
C ARG A 264 2.22 12.10 -47.00
N ARG A 265 3.27 12.86 -46.70
CA ARG A 265 3.95 13.68 -47.72
C ARG A 265 4.51 12.73 -48.77
N VAL A 266 3.92 12.73 -49.92
CA VAL A 266 4.48 12.11 -51.12
C VAL A 266 5.71 12.91 -51.46
N ASN A 267 6.85 12.25 -51.41
CA ASN A 267 8.15 12.82 -51.77
C ASN A 267 8.24 12.67 -53.31
N ASP A 268 7.76 13.68 -54.05
CA ASP A 268 8.00 13.76 -55.51
C ASP A 268 9.46 14.06 -55.76
N GLY A 269 10.19 13.01 -56.06
CA GLY A 269 11.57 13.10 -56.52
C GLY A 269 11.63 13.77 -57.90
N VAL A 270 12.11 14.98 -57.92
CA VAL A 270 12.52 15.65 -59.17
C VAL A 270 13.90 15.20 -59.51
N ARG A 271 13.95 14.41 -60.61
CA ARG A 271 15.20 14.19 -61.37
C ARG A 271 15.58 15.54 -62.08
N ARG A 272 16.81 15.98 -61.92
CA ARG A 272 17.68 16.52 -62.95
C ARG A 272 19.12 16.44 -62.51
#